data_60e7e3d771a273e01c93439d66ccadc2
#
_entry.id   60e7e3d771a273e01c93439d66ccadc2
#
_cell.length_a   1.000
_cell.length_b   1.000
_cell.length_c   1.000
_cell.angle_alpha   90.00
_cell.angle_beta   90.00
_cell.angle_gamma   90.00
#
_symmetry.space_group_name_H-M   'P 1'
#
loop_
_entity.id
_entity.type
_entity.pdbx_description
1 polymer ?
#
loop_
_entity_poly.entity_id
_entity_poly.type
_entity_poly.pdbx_seq_one_letter_code
_entity_poly.pdbx_strand_id
1 'polypeptide(L)'
;MRSRTPMPARGQGQVRPFLEAAVLFAALCIFARSAALGLAAAIAAPLPMAETLLWLGRQAAGETASSAQEQAEPESVPQGPASSLPQAVQALPGSIEDYLVPLLGEDARPADAGKIIEKQYPQGSGEKYIPCGAGSIKNNTRQSAADIAAEIKNPLPFAIEPDSPDPQVLVMHTHATEDYRLSAGLWFAPGDGARSTDCSVNMCAVGRVVADTLNAAGINTLHDETLNDYPSYTGSYANSRAVVQQYLARYPSIKVVLDVHRDAIETESGSRYAPVCTVDGRQAAQVMIICGCDNGTTVRLPGWRQNLRFAAAWERSMEEMYPGFTRPVLFSYRFYNQDLTTGSLLIEIGGHGNNLNEALYAGQLAAKGLAAALLGGA
;
A
#
# COMPACT_ATOMS: atom_id res chain seq x y z
N MET A 1 -12.48 -88.70 -24.34
CA MET A 1 -12.87 -87.26 -24.02
C MET A 1 -12.00 -86.79 -22.86
N ARG A 2 -10.99 -85.97 -23.09
CA ARG A 2 -10.10 -85.39 -22.08
C ARG A 2 -10.47 -83.89 -21.91
N SER A 3 -10.91 -83.58 -20.72
CA SER A 3 -11.21 -82.22 -20.33
C SER A 3 -9.91 -81.43 -20.17
N ARG A 4 -9.81 -80.25 -20.81
CA ARG A 4 -8.72 -79.25 -20.63
C ARG A 4 -9.17 -78.24 -19.59
N THR A 5 -8.49 -78.13 -18.50
CA THR A 5 -8.55 -77.04 -17.52
C THR A 5 -7.80 -75.82 -18.04
N PRO A 6 -8.31 -74.62 -17.90
CA PRO A 6 -7.57 -73.39 -18.29
C PRO A 6 -6.62 -72.94 -17.18
N MET A 7 -5.43 -72.45 -17.59
CA MET A 7 -4.45 -71.81 -16.72
C MET A 7 -4.90 -70.43 -16.27
N PRO A 8 -4.51 -69.97 -15.08
CA PRO A 8 -4.83 -68.60 -14.62
C PRO A 8 -3.89 -67.58 -15.23
N ALA A 9 -4.47 -66.45 -15.59
CA ALA A 9 -3.76 -65.28 -16.11
C ALA A 9 -2.81 -64.69 -15.07
N ARG A 10 -1.57 -64.34 -15.46
CA ARG A 10 -0.57 -63.64 -14.67
C ARG A 10 -1.04 -62.24 -14.40
N GLY A 11 -1.06 -61.81 -13.14
CA GLY A 11 -1.43 -60.50 -12.69
C GLY A 11 -0.43 -59.43 -13.17
N GLN A 12 -0.94 -58.47 -13.91
CA GLN A 12 -0.33 -57.15 -14.14
C GLN A 12 -0.97 -56.16 -13.16
N GLY A 13 -0.46 -56.05 -11.94
CA GLY A 13 -1.16 -55.24 -10.97
C GLY A 13 -0.35 -54.60 -9.83
N GLN A 14 0.98 -54.82 -9.76
CA GLN A 14 1.74 -54.31 -8.60
C GLN A 14 2.89 -53.36 -8.86
N VAL A 15 3.14 -52.95 -10.08
CA VAL A 15 4.29 -52.06 -10.39
C VAL A 15 3.91 -50.56 -10.36
N ARG A 16 2.65 -50.22 -10.62
CA ARG A 16 2.18 -48.81 -10.63
C ARG A 16 2.30 -48.09 -9.28
N PRO A 17 1.86 -48.62 -8.12
CA PRO A 17 1.92 -47.87 -6.87
C PRO A 17 3.37 -47.61 -6.40
N PHE A 18 4.31 -48.51 -6.73
CA PHE A 18 5.72 -48.27 -6.40
C PHE A 18 6.39 -47.19 -7.25
N LEU A 19 5.96 -47.05 -8.51
CA LEU A 19 6.49 -45.99 -9.40
C LEU A 19 5.96 -44.60 -9.00
N GLU A 20 4.69 -44.51 -8.65
CA GLU A 20 4.07 -43.26 -8.17
C GLU A 20 4.66 -42.82 -6.82
N ALA A 21 4.88 -43.76 -5.89
CA ALA A 21 5.54 -43.48 -4.62
C ALA A 21 7.01 -43.07 -4.80
N ALA A 22 7.74 -43.64 -5.75
CA ALA A 22 9.12 -43.27 -6.05
C ALA A 22 9.22 -41.87 -6.69
N VAL A 23 8.28 -41.51 -7.56
CA VAL A 23 8.22 -40.15 -8.17
C VAL A 23 7.87 -39.10 -7.13
N LEU A 24 6.90 -39.37 -6.24
CA LEU A 24 6.55 -38.48 -5.13
C LEU A 24 7.72 -38.30 -4.15
N PHE A 25 8.43 -39.35 -3.82
CA PHE A 25 9.60 -39.31 -2.93
C PHE A 25 10.75 -38.54 -3.58
N ALA A 26 11.00 -38.74 -4.88
CA ALA A 26 12.03 -37.95 -5.61
C ALA A 26 11.67 -36.46 -5.69
N ALA A 27 10.40 -36.15 -5.94
CA ALA A 27 9.93 -34.74 -5.93
C ALA A 27 10.08 -34.12 -4.55
N LEU A 28 9.75 -34.83 -3.47
CA LEU A 28 9.91 -34.36 -2.09
C LEU A 28 11.39 -34.13 -1.74
N CYS A 29 12.29 -35.00 -2.18
CA CYS A 29 13.72 -34.86 -1.97
C CYS A 29 14.32 -33.68 -2.75
N ILE A 30 13.84 -33.41 -3.96
CA ILE A 30 14.25 -32.23 -4.74
C ILE A 30 13.76 -30.96 -4.06
N PHE A 31 12.52 -30.95 -3.57
CA PHE A 31 11.95 -29.80 -2.85
C PHE A 31 12.69 -29.52 -1.53
N ALA A 32 12.97 -30.58 -0.75
CA ALA A 32 13.74 -30.47 0.49
C ALA A 32 15.18 -30.01 0.26
N ARG A 33 15.81 -30.43 -0.83
CA ARG A 33 17.16 -29.98 -1.21
C ARG A 33 17.17 -28.51 -1.65
N SER A 34 16.18 -28.06 -2.41
CA SER A 34 16.04 -26.67 -2.84
C SER A 34 15.79 -25.74 -1.65
N ALA A 35 14.95 -26.16 -0.70
CA ALA A 35 14.70 -25.41 0.53
C ALA A 35 15.95 -25.37 1.45
N ALA A 36 16.69 -26.48 1.58
CA ALA A 36 17.90 -26.53 2.38
C ALA A 36 19.05 -25.69 1.78
N LEU A 37 19.18 -25.66 0.44
CA LEU A 37 20.16 -24.82 -0.26
C LEU A 37 19.80 -23.33 -0.14
N GLY A 38 18.51 -22.97 -0.22
CA GLY A 38 18.06 -21.60 0.01
C GLY A 38 18.32 -21.12 1.43
N LEU A 39 18.07 -21.98 2.43
CA LEU A 39 18.34 -21.67 3.83
C LEU A 39 19.85 -21.57 4.12
N ALA A 40 20.67 -22.46 3.54
CA ALA A 40 22.12 -22.41 3.69
C ALA A 40 22.74 -21.17 3.03
N ALA A 41 22.21 -20.73 1.87
CA ALA A 41 22.63 -19.50 1.21
C ALA A 41 22.23 -18.24 2.02
N ALA A 42 21.04 -18.23 2.62
CA ALA A 42 20.57 -17.13 3.47
C ALA A 42 21.42 -17.00 4.75
N ILE A 43 21.89 -18.10 5.33
CA ILE A 43 22.76 -18.08 6.54
C ILE A 43 24.19 -17.63 6.22
N ALA A 44 24.67 -17.85 5.00
CA ALA A 44 26.04 -17.54 4.58
C ALA A 44 26.17 -16.15 3.92
N ALA A 45 25.07 -15.47 3.59
CA ALA A 45 25.11 -14.15 2.94
C ALA A 45 25.20 -13.01 3.96
N PRO A 46 25.89 -11.89 3.63
CA PRO A 46 25.76 -10.66 4.41
C PRO A 46 24.28 -10.22 4.47
N LEU A 47 23.85 -9.66 5.60
CA LEU A 47 22.46 -9.30 5.90
C LEU A 47 21.66 -8.66 4.75
N PRO A 48 22.17 -7.70 3.96
CA PRO A 48 21.40 -7.11 2.84
C PRO A 48 21.14 -8.08 1.67
N MET A 49 21.99 -9.11 1.50
CA MET A 49 21.80 -10.13 0.45
C MET A 49 20.84 -11.25 0.86
N ALA A 50 20.68 -11.50 2.15
CA ALA A 50 19.76 -12.53 2.64
C ALA A 50 18.29 -12.17 2.36
N GLU A 51 17.91 -10.91 2.50
CA GLU A 51 16.56 -10.44 2.20
C GLU A 51 16.24 -10.49 0.70
N THR A 52 17.21 -10.14 -0.15
CA THR A 52 17.07 -10.23 -1.61
C THR A 52 16.87 -11.68 -2.06
N LEU A 53 17.60 -12.63 -1.46
CA LEU A 53 17.47 -14.06 -1.78
C LEU A 53 16.14 -14.66 -1.27
N LEU A 54 15.64 -14.20 -0.13
CA LEU A 54 14.31 -14.58 0.37
C LEU A 54 13.20 -14.00 -0.50
N TRP A 55 13.35 -12.78 -0.99
CA TRP A 55 12.42 -12.15 -1.94
C TRP A 55 12.39 -12.89 -3.29
N LEU A 56 13.56 -13.21 -3.86
CA LEU A 56 13.68 -14.03 -5.08
C LEU A 56 13.10 -15.43 -4.91
N GLY A 57 13.23 -16.04 -3.73
CA GLY A 57 12.63 -17.33 -3.42
C GLY A 57 11.09 -17.28 -3.41
N ARG A 58 10.49 -16.19 -2.95
CA ARG A 58 9.04 -15.95 -2.97
C ARG A 58 8.51 -15.69 -4.38
N GLN A 59 9.24 -15.00 -5.21
CA GLN A 59 8.91 -14.80 -6.63
C GLN A 59 8.91 -16.12 -7.43
N ALA A 60 9.89 -16.99 -7.17
CA ALA A 60 9.98 -18.31 -7.83
C ALA A 60 8.84 -19.25 -7.42
N ALA A 61 8.16 -19.01 -6.30
CA ALA A 61 6.99 -19.76 -5.84
C ALA A 61 5.66 -19.27 -6.44
N GLY A 62 5.67 -18.32 -7.36
CA GLY A 62 4.48 -17.79 -8.05
C GLY A 62 3.61 -16.89 -7.20
N GLU A 63 4.10 -16.46 -6.04
CA GLU A 63 3.47 -15.39 -5.26
C GLU A 63 3.79 -14.05 -5.93
N THR A 64 2.90 -13.62 -6.84
CA THR A 64 2.90 -12.23 -7.28
C THR A 64 2.91 -11.34 -6.03
N ALA A 65 3.70 -10.26 -6.05
CA ALA A 65 3.78 -9.29 -4.96
C ALA A 65 2.43 -8.57 -4.74
N SER A 66 1.49 -9.32 -4.23
CA SER A 66 0.35 -8.87 -3.48
C SER A 66 0.87 -8.81 -2.06
N SER A 67 1.00 -7.62 -1.49
CA SER A 67 1.34 -7.37 -0.09
C SER A 67 0.90 -8.54 0.79
N ALA A 68 1.85 -9.39 1.17
CA ALA A 68 1.56 -10.54 2.01
C ALA A 68 1.00 -10.04 3.33
N GLN A 69 -0.21 -10.43 3.63
CA GLN A 69 -0.88 -10.15 4.88
C GLN A 69 -0.13 -10.90 5.98
N GLU A 70 0.69 -10.21 6.73
CA GLU A 70 1.27 -10.73 7.96
C GLU A 70 0.15 -10.79 8.99
N GLN A 71 -0.39 -11.98 9.19
CA GLN A 71 -1.24 -12.28 10.33
C GLN A 71 -0.33 -12.50 11.54
N ALA A 72 -0.09 -11.46 12.33
CA ALA A 72 0.51 -11.61 13.65
C ALA A 72 -0.58 -12.04 14.64
N GLU A 73 -0.46 -13.22 15.23
CA GLU A 73 -1.03 -13.49 16.55
C GLU A 73 -0.40 -12.52 17.57
N PRO A 74 -1.13 -12.08 18.59
CA PRO A 74 -0.63 -11.05 19.51
C PRO A 74 0.45 -11.62 20.44
N GLU A 75 1.70 -11.52 20.04
CA GLU A 75 2.82 -11.66 20.97
C GLU A 75 2.95 -10.38 21.79
N SER A 76 3.23 -10.54 23.07
CA SER A 76 3.38 -9.49 24.06
C SER A 76 4.48 -8.49 23.65
N VAL A 77 4.09 -7.24 23.40
CA VAL A 77 4.95 -6.12 23.02
C VAL A 77 5.87 -5.76 24.19
N PRO A 78 7.21 -5.68 24.02
CA PRO A 78 8.06 -5.03 24.99
C PRO A 78 7.75 -3.53 25.00
N GLN A 79 7.39 -2.98 26.17
CA GLN A 79 7.22 -1.54 26.37
C GLN A 79 8.58 -0.85 26.18
N GLY A 80 8.78 -0.25 25.01
CA GLY A 80 9.85 0.73 24.76
C GLY A 80 9.55 2.03 25.53
N PRO A 81 10.58 2.89 25.74
CA PRO A 81 10.37 4.14 26.49
C PRO A 81 9.35 5.02 25.80
N ALA A 82 8.41 5.54 26.58
CA ALA A 82 7.36 6.45 26.12
C ALA A 82 8.00 7.68 25.41
N SER A 83 7.99 7.66 24.09
CA SER A 83 8.31 8.83 23.29
C SER A 83 7.20 9.85 23.52
N SER A 84 7.56 11.08 23.88
CA SER A 84 6.59 12.17 23.95
C SER A 84 6.01 12.42 22.57
N LEU A 85 4.70 12.19 22.40
CA LEU A 85 4.01 12.48 21.14
C LEU A 85 4.25 13.95 20.74
N PRO A 86 4.51 14.24 19.46
CA PRO A 86 4.71 15.60 18.97
C PRO A 86 3.52 16.49 19.31
N GLN A 87 3.78 17.77 19.67
CA GLN A 87 2.73 18.77 19.72
C GLN A 87 2.40 19.19 18.29
N ALA A 88 1.11 19.37 17.99
CA ALA A 88 0.67 19.92 16.72
C ALA A 88 1.31 21.29 16.49
N VAL A 89 2.14 21.37 15.46
CA VAL A 89 2.68 22.63 14.96
C VAL A 89 1.73 23.10 13.86
N GLN A 90 0.96 24.15 14.12
CA GLN A 90 0.21 24.85 13.06
C GLN A 90 1.21 25.57 12.17
N ALA A 91 1.70 24.90 11.14
CA ALA A 91 2.39 25.57 10.06
C ALA A 91 1.34 26.07 9.05
N LEU A 92 1.36 27.36 8.73
CA LEU A 92 0.62 27.86 7.56
C LEU A 92 1.23 27.18 6.33
N PRO A 93 0.41 26.63 5.41
CA PRO A 93 0.95 25.99 4.24
C PRO A 93 1.67 27.01 3.38
N GLY A 94 2.92 26.75 3.13
CA GLY A 94 3.64 27.36 2.05
C GLY A 94 3.01 26.97 0.70
N SER A 95 3.43 27.66 -0.33
CA SER A 95 3.22 27.18 -1.71
C SER A 95 3.85 25.80 -1.85
N ILE A 96 3.38 24.95 -2.81
CA ILE A 96 4.04 23.68 -3.08
C ILE A 96 5.54 23.86 -3.38
N GLU A 97 5.92 25.00 -3.91
CA GLU A 97 7.31 25.38 -4.18
C GLU A 97 8.20 25.33 -2.93
N ASP A 98 7.65 25.55 -1.74
CA ASP A 98 8.39 25.54 -0.47
C ASP A 98 8.79 24.11 -0.03
N TYR A 99 8.14 23.09 -0.59
CA TYR A 99 8.40 21.68 -0.31
C TYR A 99 9.27 21.01 -1.37
N LEU A 100 9.39 21.58 -2.58
CA LEU A 100 10.13 20.93 -3.67
C LEU A 100 11.61 20.81 -3.35
N VAL A 101 12.20 19.69 -3.72
CA VAL A 101 13.62 19.41 -3.54
C VAL A 101 14.38 19.49 -4.86
N PRO A 102 15.67 19.84 -4.86
CA PRO A 102 16.53 19.71 -6.02
C PRO A 102 16.61 18.24 -6.49
N LEU A 103 16.42 18.03 -7.78
CA LEU A 103 16.54 16.70 -8.39
C LEU A 103 17.82 16.60 -9.23
N LEU A 104 18.42 15.42 -9.25
CA LEU A 104 19.58 15.12 -10.09
C LEU A 104 19.21 15.19 -11.58
N GLY A 105 20.01 15.87 -12.38
CA GLY A 105 19.85 15.94 -13.83
C GLY A 105 20.36 14.70 -14.58
N GLU A 106 20.21 14.69 -15.91
CA GLU A 106 20.70 13.61 -16.76
C GLU A 106 22.23 13.45 -16.75
N ASP A 107 22.98 14.51 -16.44
CA ASP A 107 24.42 14.48 -16.26
C ASP A 107 24.89 13.62 -15.07
N ALA A 108 24.03 13.41 -14.09
CA ALA A 108 24.27 12.54 -12.95
C ALA A 108 23.87 11.07 -13.19
N ARG A 109 23.34 10.72 -14.37
CA ARG A 109 22.86 9.37 -14.68
C ARG A 109 23.99 8.34 -14.76
N PRO A 110 23.96 7.26 -13.94
CA PRO A 110 24.92 6.16 -14.07
C PRO A 110 24.78 5.40 -15.39
N ALA A 111 25.86 4.80 -15.87
CA ALA A 111 25.83 4.04 -17.12
C ALA A 111 24.93 2.80 -17.09
N ASP A 112 24.77 2.21 -15.91
CA ASP A 112 23.94 1.04 -15.61
C ASP A 112 22.62 1.40 -14.89
N ALA A 113 22.17 2.65 -15.03
CA ALA A 113 20.92 3.13 -14.44
C ALA A 113 19.71 2.29 -14.88
N GLY A 114 18.86 1.98 -13.92
CA GLY A 114 17.56 1.36 -14.17
C GLY A 114 16.60 2.30 -14.90
N LYS A 115 15.62 1.74 -15.61
CA LYS A 115 14.68 2.49 -16.44
C LYS A 115 13.38 2.78 -15.71
N ILE A 116 12.87 4.01 -15.85
CA ILE A 116 11.52 4.43 -15.47
C ILE A 116 10.62 4.44 -16.71
N ILE A 117 9.36 4.03 -16.53
CA ILE A 117 8.31 4.06 -17.53
C ILE A 117 7.15 4.86 -16.95
N GLU A 118 6.94 6.05 -17.46
CA GLU A 118 5.75 6.84 -17.12
C GLU A 118 4.50 6.20 -17.70
N LYS A 119 3.43 6.19 -16.91
CA LYS A 119 2.16 5.63 -17.32
C LYS A 119 1.01 6.32 -16.62
N GLN A 120 0.04 6.80 -17.38
CA GLN A 120 -1.25 7.20 -16.84
C GLN A 120 -2.20 6.00 -16.83
N TYR A 121 -2.80 5.71 -15.68
CA TYR A 121 -3.77 4.65 -15.51
C TYR A 121 -5.18 5.26 -15.62
N PRO A 122 -6.08 4.70 -16.46
CA PRO A 122 -7.45 5.16 -16.56
C PRO A 122 -8.29 4.67 -15.38
N GLN A 123 -9.48 5.25 -15.23
CA GLN A 123 -10.47 4.85 -14.23
C GLN A 123 -11.03 3.42 -14.41
N GLY A 124 -10.75 2.79 -15.51
CA GLY A 124 -11.20 1.44 -15.79
C GLY A 124 -12.65 1.35 -16.23
N SER A 125 -13.05 0.16 -16.67
CA SER A 125 -14.39 -0.13 -17.18
C SER A 125 -14.77 -1.59 -17.00
N GLY A 126 -16.05 -1.93 -17.16
CA GLY A 126 -16.61 -3.28 -17.04
C GLY A 126 -17.12 -3.60 -15.64
N GLU A 127 -17.60 -4.82 -15.44
CA GLU A 127 -18.39 -5.24 -14.27
C GLU A 127 -17.71 -5.05 -12.90
N LYS A 128 -16.38 -5.05 -12.87
CA LYS A 128 -15.62 -4.84 -11.63
C LYS A 128 -15.47 -3.39 -11.22
N TYR A 129 -15.83 -2.45 -12.10
CA TYR A 129 -15.65 -1.02 -11.86
C TYR A 129 -17.02 -0.37 -11.60
N ILE A 130 -17.21 0.10 -10.38
CA ILE A 130 -18.43 0.78 -9.95
C ILE A 130 -18.18 2.29 -10.06
N PRO A 131 -18.98 3.04 -10.84
CA PRO A 131 -18.82 4.48 -10.96
C PRO A 131 -19.00 5.20 -9.63
N CYS A 132 -18.14 6.21 -9.38
CA CYS A 132 -18.14 7.05 -8.20
C CYS A 132 -17.87 8.51 -8.59
N GLY A 133 -18.90 9.24 -9.02
CA GLY A 133 -18.70 10.54 -9.68
C GLY A 133 -17.93 10.39 -10.98
N ALA A 134 -16.89 11.20 -11.17
CA ALA A 134 -15.92 11.08 -12.27
C ALA A 134 -14.92 9.93 -12.07
N GLY A 135 -14.76 9.44 -10.84
CA GLY A 135 -13.88 8.32 -10.48
C GLY A 135 -14.58 6.96 -10.50
N SER A 136 -13.93 5.93 -10.01
CA SER A 136 -14.48 4.58 -9.92
C SER A 136 -13.89 3.76 -8.76
N ILE A 137 -14.61 2.70 -8.39
CA ILE A 137 -14.19 1.71 -7.41
C ILE A 137 -13.96 0.36 -8.12
N LYS A 138 -12.75 -0.16 -8.05
CA LYS A 138 -12.40 -1.50 -8.54
C LYS A 138 -12.73 -2.53 -7.47
N ASN A 139 -13.83 -3.24 -7.65
CA ASN A 139 -14.29 -4.28 -6.73
C ASN A 139 -13.53 -5.60 -6.94
N ASN A 140 -12.66 -5.94 -6.01
CA ASN A 140 -11.96 -7.23 -5.93
C ASN A 140 -12.52 -8.11 -4.78
N THR A 141 -13.79 -7.90 -4.41
CA THR A 141 -14.48 -8.66 -3.37
C THR A 141 -15.65 -9.48 -3.93
N ARG A 142 -16.39 -10.16 -3.06
CA ARG A 142 -17.65 -10.82 -3.39
C ARG A 142 -18.88 -9.94 -3.13
N GLN A 143 -18.70 -8.71 -2.68
CA GLN A 143 -19.81 -7.77 -2.51
C GLN A 143 -20.42 -7.45 -3.88
N SER A 144 -21.75 -7.38 -3.96
CA SER A 144 -22.39 -7.07 -5.23
C SER A 144 -22.13 -5.62 -5.64
N ALA A 145 -22.05 -5.37 -6.95
CA ALA A 145 -21.91 -4.01 -7.48
C ALA A 145 -23.09 -3.12 -7.06
N ALA A 146 -24.30 -3.68 -6.95
CA ALA A 146 -25.47 -2.96 -6.50
C ALA A 146 -25.38 -2.52 -5.04
N ASP A 147 -24.89 -3.39 -4.14
CA ASP A 147 -24.70 -3.06 -2.73
C ASP A 147 -23.63 -1.97 -2.55
N ILE A 148 -22.53 -2.07 -3.27
CA ILE A 148 -21.48 -1.05 -3.27
C ILE A 148 -22.03 0.28 -3.79
N ALA A 149 -22.73 0.28 -4.92
CA ALA A 149 -23.33 1.48 -5.52
C ALA A 149 -24.39 2.14 -4.63
N ALA A 150 -25.11 1.34 -3.82
CA ALA A 150 -26.03 1.85 -2.82
C ALA A 150 -25.29 2.44 -1.63
N GLU A 151 -24.25 1.74 -1.14
CA GLU A 151 -23.50 2.13 0.05
C GLU A 151 -22.77 3.47 -0.11
N ILE A 152 -22.13 3.69 -1.25
CA ILE A 152 -21.35 4.93 -1.53
C ILE A 152 -22.22 6.18 -1.73
N LYS A 153 -23.53 6.05 -1.75
CA LYS A 153 -24.48 7.18 -1.77
C LYS A 153 -24.86 7.67 -0.37
N ASN A 154 -24.57 6.89 0.65
CA ASN A 154 -24.83 7.28 2.02
C ASN A 154 -23.88 8.41 2.46
N PRO A 155 -24.27 9.26 3.41
CA PRO A 155 -23.42 10.33 3.91
C PRO A 155 -22.17 9.78 4.60
N LEU A 156 -21.17 10.63 4.78
CA LEU A 156 -20.00 10.30 5.58
C LEU A 156 -20.42 9.82 6.98
N PRO A 157 -19.72 8.82 7.55
CA PRO A 157 -20.07 8.25 8.86
C PRO A 157 -19.65 9.13 10.05
N PHE A 158 -19.04 10.26 9.77
CA PHE A 158 -18.57 11.25 10.75
C PHE A 158 -18.67 12.65 10.14
N ALA A 159 -18.61 13.65 11.00
CA ALA A 159 -18.49 15.06 10.60
C ALA A 159 -17.15 15.61 11.08
N ILE A 160 -16.56 16.50 10.29
CA ILE A 160 -15.41 17.32 10.64
C ILE A 160 -15.91 18.71 11.02
N GLU A 161 -15.44 19.22 12.15
CA GLU A 161 -15.70 20.58 12.61
C GLU A 161 -14.57 21.49 12.10
N PRO A 162 -14.85 22.42 11.19
CA PRO A 162 -13.83 23.36 10.72
C PRO A 162 -13.28 24.20 11.87
N ASP A 163 -11.99 24.51 11.83
CA ASP A 163 -11.26 25.32 12.80
C ASP A 163 -11.35 24.81 14.26
N SER A 164 -11.65 23.50 14.44
CA SER A 164 -11.63 22.86 15.74
C SER A 164 -10.24 22.96 16.39
N PRO A 165 -10.12 23.34 17.67
CA PRO A 165 -8.85 23.30 18.38
C PRO A 165 -8.34 21.88 18.61
N ASP A 166 -9.22 20.89 18.55
CA ASP A 166 -8.88 19.50 18.73
C ASP A 166 -8.57 18.81 17.40
N PRO A 167 -7.54 17.93 17.32
CA PRO A 167 -7.19 17.26 16.10
C PRO A 167 -8.27 16.24 15.69
N GLN A 168 -8.61 16.20 14.40
CA GLN A 168 -9.64 15.34 13.85
C GLN A 168 -9.11 14.36 12.80
N VAL A 169 -7.90 14.61 12.29
CA VAL A 169 -7.19 13.77 11.32
C VAL A 169 -5.82 13.43 11.84
N LEU A 170 -5.41 12.17 11.67
CA LEU A 170 -4.04 11.70 11.87
C LEU A 170 -3.49 11.18 10.54
N VAL A 171 -2.39 11.76 10.08
CA VAL A 171 -1.57 11.24 8.99
C VAL A 171 -0.41 10.44 9.60
N MET A 172 -0.18 9.23 9.13
CA MET A 172 0.87 8.35 9.60
C MET A 172 1.35 7.44 8.47
N HIS A 173 2.39 6.63 8.72
CA HIS A 173 3.01 5.77 7.72
C HIS A 173 3.36 4.41 8.34
N THR A 174 2.73 3.33 7.89
CA THR A 174 3.15 1.97 8.27
C THR A 174 4.52 1.66 7.66
N HIS A 175 4.78 2.12 6.44
CA HIS A 175 6.07 1.99 5.77
C HIS A 175 6.72 3.37 5.53
N ALA A 176 7.07 4.04 6.64
CA ALA A 176 7.63 5.38 6.61
C ALA A 176 8.97 5.49 5.85
N THR A 177 9.75 4.39 5.79
CA THR A 177 11.01 4.37 5.05
C THR A 177 10.85 4.29 3.53
N GLU A 178 9.65 4.04 3.00
CA GLU A 178 9.42 4.12 1.56
C GLU A 178 9.81 5.49 1.02
N ASP A 179 10.55 5.52 -0.10
CA ASP A 179 11.00 6.77 -0.69
C ASP A 179 10.72 6.82 -2.20
N TYR A 180 11.12 7.92 -2.79
CA TYR A 180 10.98 8.22 -4.20
C TYR A 180 12.34 8.54 -4.80
N ARG A 181 12.49 8.35 -6.11
CA ARG A 181 13.72 8.75 -6.79
C ARG A 181 13.97 10.25 -6.66
N LEU A 182 15.24 10.62 -6.55
CA LEU A 182 15.68 12.02 -6.52
C LEU A 182 16.29 12.45 -7.87
N SER A 183 15.94 11.78 -8.98
CA SER A 183 16.33 12.13 -10.34
C SER A 183 15.17 12.78 -11.10
N ALA A 184 15.45 13.82 -11.87
CA ALA A 184 14.48 14.43 -12.78
C ALA A 184 14.25 13.55 -14.01
N GLY A 185 15.29 12.82 -14.48
CA GLY A 185 15.23 11.94 -15.65
C GLY A 185 14.48 10.63 -15.38
N LEU A 186 14.19 9.88 -16.43
CA LEU A 186 13.47 8.60 -16.38
C LEU A 186 14.41 7.42 -16.04
N TRP A 187 15.13 7.56 -14.95
CA TRP A 187 16.10 6.58 -14.47
C TRP A 187 16.17 6.53 -12.93
N PHE A 188 16.68 5.43 -12.40
CA PHE A 188 17.03 5.27 -10.99
C PHE A 188 18.42 4.65 -10.85
N ALA A 189 19.11 4.94 -9.74
CA ALA A 189 20.47 4.48 -9.51
C ALA A 189 20.53 2.96 -9.29
N PRO A 190 21.59 2.27 -9.73
CA PRO A 190 21.78 0.87 -9.42
C PRO A 190 21.85 0.65 -7.90
N GLY A 191 21.18 -0.41 -7.42
CA GLY A 191 21.13 -0.71 -5.99
C GLY A 191 20.20 0.20 -5.17
N ASP A 192 19.46 1.11 -5.82
CA ASP A 192 18.43 1.89 -5.15
C ASP A 192 17.32 0.96 -4.64
N GLY A 193 17.26 0.79 -3.32
CA GLY A 193 16.24 -0.03 -2.64
C GLY A 193 14.90 0.68 -2.47
N ALA A 194 14.80 1.93 -2.93
CA ALA A 194 13.65 2.80 -2.76
C ALA A 194 13.18 2.90 -1.29
N ARG A 195 14.15 2.99 -0.37
CA ARG A 195 13.94 3.15 1.07
C ARG A 195 14.99 4.06 1.70
N SER A 196 14.54 4.99 2.54
CA SER A 196 15.38 5.93 3.26
C SER A 196 14.84 6.14 4.68
N THR A 197 15.73 6.28 5.66
CA THR A 197 15.38 6.73 7.03
C THR A 197 15.35 8.25 7.16
N ASP A 198 15.67 8.98 6.10
CA ASP A 198 15.62 10.45 6.06
C ASP A 198 14.20 10.93 5.79
N CYS A 199 13.55 11.47 6.81
CA CYS A 199 12.17 11.99 6.73
C CYS A 199 12.01 13.20 5.80
N SER A 200 13.10 13.74 5.25
CA SER A 200 13.01 14.81 4.24
C SER A 200 12.80 14.29 2.81
N VAL A 201 13.03 12.99 2.57
CA VAL A 201 12.95 12.39 1.22
C VAL A 201 12.08 11.13 1.14
N ASN A 202 11.59 10.62 2.27
CA ASN A 202 10.73 9.44 2.35
C ASN A 202 9.25 9.81 2.50
N MET A 203 8.40 8.84 2.88
CA MET A 203 6.95 9.06 3.03
C MET A 203 6.60 10.18 4.02
N CYS A 204 7.42 10.43 5.04
CA CYS A 204 7.21 11.52 5.98
C CYS A 204 7.17 12.90 5.28
N ALA A 205 8.00 13.12 4.25
CA ALA A 205 7.98 14.37 3.48
C ALA A 205 6.61 14.59 2.81
N VAL A 206 6.04 13.54 2.22
CA VAL A 206 4.71 13.59 1.58
C VAL A 206 3.61 13.76 2.62
N GLY A 207 3.66 13.00 3.72
CA GLY A 207 2.69 13.11 4.82
C GLY A 207 2.66 14.50 5.44
N ARG A 208 3.80 15.18 5.53
CA ARG A 208 3.89 16.57 5.99
C ARG A 208 3.11 17.51 5.07
N VAL A 209 3.29 17.39 3.75
CA VAL A 209 2.52 18.20 2.78
C VAL A 209 1.03 17.96 2.91
N VAL A 210 0.61 16.69 3.10
CA VAL A 210 -0.80 16.34 3.30
C VAL A 210 -1.34 17.01 4.57
N ALA A 211 -0.65 16.86 5.70
CA ALA A 211 -1.09 17.43 6.98
C ALA A 211 -1.13 18.96 6.96
N ASP A 212 -0.11 19.61 6.43
CA ASP A 212 -0.04 21.08 6.33
C ASP A 212 -1.16 21.63 5.44
N THR A 213 -1.45 20.94 4.33
CA THR A 213 -2.55 21.34 3.43
C THR A 213 -3.91 21.21 4.10
N LEU A 214 -4.15 20.17 4.89
CA LEU A 214 -5.40 20.00 5.65
C LEU A 214 -5.52 21.05 6.76
N ASN A 215 -4.44 21.30 7.50
CA ASN A 215 -4.39 22.34 8.53
C ASN A 215 -4.74 23.72 7.96
N ALA A 216 -4.24 24.03 6.76
CA ALA A 216 -4.59 25.27 6.06
C ALA A 216 -6.05 25.36 5.64
N ALA A 217 -6.66 24.25 5.39
CA ALA A 217 -8.08 24.21 5.08
C ALA A 217 -8.97 24.27 6.35
N GLY A 218 -8.37 24.49 7.55
CA GLY A 218 -9.09 24.52 8.81
C GLY A 218 -9.41 23.14 9.40
N ILE A 219 -8.75 22.08 8.91
CA ILE A 219 -8.92 20.71 9.43
C ILE A 219 -7.71 20.38 10.29
N ASN A 220 -7.85 20.50 11.62
CA ASN A 220 -6.76 20.23 12.56
C ASN A 220 -6.25 18.78 12.42
N THR A 221 -5.03 18.66 11.90
CA THR A 221 -4.40 17.42 11.48
C THR A 221 -3.07 17.21 12.18
N LEU A 222 -2.89 16.05 12.79
CA LEU A 222 -1.60 15.59 13.31
C LEU A 222 -0.87 14.78 12.25
N HIS A 223 0.46 14.86 12.28
CA HIS A 223 1.33 14.01 11.45
C HIS A 223 2.31 13.25 12.34
N ASP A 224 2.37 11.93 12.19
CA ASP A 224 3.32 11.05 12.86
C ASP A 224 4.40 10.60 11.87
N GLU A 225 5.67 10.81 12.24
CA GLU A 225 6.85 10.48 11.44
C GLU A 225 7.60 9.24 11.99
N THR A 226 6.95 8.44 12.83
CA THR A 226 7.56 7.22 13.38
C THR A 226 7.90 6.24 12.25
N LEU A 227 9.17 5.80 12.22
CA LEU A 227 9.65 4.81 11.25
C LEU A 227 9.20 3.40 11.68
N ASN A 228 7.93 3.07 11.45
CA ASN A 228 7.30 1.83 11.92
C ASN A 228 7.88 0.56 11.29
N ASP A 229 8.56 0.69 10.15
CA ASP A 229 9.21 -0.37 9.38
C ASP A 229 10.74 -0.39 9.52
N TYR A 230 11.29 0.34 10.49
CA TYR A 230 12.73 0.36 10.78
C TYR A 230 13.00 0.12 12.27
N PRO A 231 14.04 -0.65 12.65
CA PRO A 231 15.01 -1.33 11.78
C PRO A 231 14.49 -2.62 11.13
N SER A 232 13.28 -3.04 11.39
CA SER A 232 12.68 -4.25 10.82
C SER A 232 11.41 -3.95 10.05
N TYR A 233 11.32 -4.44 8.84
CA TYR A 233 10.10 -4.40 8.04
C TYR A 233 8.99 -5.28 8.64
N THR A 234 9.38 -6.43 9.20
CA THR A 234 8.44 -7.36 9.84
C THR A 234 7.86 -6.74 11.10
N GLY A 235 6.52 -6.76 11.22
CA GLY A 235 5.80 -6.17 12.34
C GLY A 235 5.41 -4.71 12.17
N SER A 236 5.70 -4.06 11.02
CA SER A 236 5.39 -2.65 10.79
C SER A 236 3.91 -2.29 11.01
N TYR A 237 2.97 -3.15 10.63
CA TYR A 237 1.55 -2.94 10.90
C TYR A 237 1.18 -3.04 12.38
N ALA A 238 1.85 -3.90 13.15
CA ALA A 238 1.66 -3.96 14.60
C ALA A 238 2.22 -2.71 15.28
N ASN A 239 3.38 -2.23 14.83
CA ASN A 239 4.01 -1.00 15.32
C ASN A 239 3.12 0.22 15.05
N SER A 240 2.71 0.41 13.79
CA SER A 240 1.85 1.52 13.40
C SER A 240 0.50 1.49 14.12
N ARG A 241 -0.08 0.29 14.32
CA ARG A 241 -1.30 0.14 15.11
C ARG A 241 -1.13 0.64 16.53
N ALA A 242 -0.03 0.27 17.19
CA ALA A 242 0.24 0.71 18.56
C ALA A 242 0.40 2.24 18.65
N VAL A 243 1.08 2.86 17.68
CA VAL A 243 1.21 4.31 17.56
C VAL A 243 -0.17 4.96 17.40
N VAL A 244 -0.97 4.52 16.45
CA VAL A 244 -2.31 5.08 16.20
C VAL A 244 -3.20 4.94 17.43
N GLN A 245 -3.17 3.80 18.14
CA GLN A 245 -3.95 3.61 19.36
C GLN A 245 -3.58 4.60 20.48
N GLN A 246 -2.30 4.98 20.59
CA GLN A 246 -1.87 6.03 21.54
C GLN A 246 -2.45 7.39 21.16
N TYR A 247 -2.45 7.76 19.86
CA TYR A 247 -3.08 8.99 19.38
C TYR A 247 -4.57 9.00 19.64
N LEU A 248 -5.30 7.92 19.33
CA LEU A 248 -6.74 7.82 19.55
C LEU A 248 -7.13 7.86 21.04
N ALA A 249 -6.28 7.30 21.91
CA ALA A 249 -6.48 7.39 23.36
C ALA A 249 -6.27 8.82 23.89
N ARG A 250 -5.31 9.55 23.33
CA ARG A 250 -5.00 10.93 23.73
C ARG A 250 -5.97 11.95 23.11
N TYR A 251 -6.40 11.71 21.89
CA TYR A 251 -7.23 12.61 21.09
C TYR A 251 -8.49 11.88 20.59
N PRO A 252 -9.51 11.68 21.43
CA PRO A 252 -10.75 11.01 21.00
C PRO A 252 -11.54 11.74 19.92
N SER A 253 -11.15 12.98 19.61
CA SER A 253 -11.68 13.81 18.53
C SER A 253 -11.27 13.32 17.15
N ILE A 254 -10.20 12.50 17.02
CA ILE A 254 -9.74 11.98 15.73
C ILE A 254 -10.80 11.06 15.13
N LYS A 255 -11.23 11.40 13.90
CA LYS A 255 -12.23 10.67 13.10
C LYS A 255 -11.57 9.95 11.94
N VAL A 256 -10.48 10.51 11.40
CA VAL A 256 -9.79 10.05 10.21
C VAL A 256 -8.37 9.65 10.53
N VAL A 257 -7.95 8.48 10.05
CA VAL A 257 -6.56 8.00 10.10
C VAL A 257 -6.13 7.66 8.67
N LEU A 258 -5.12 8.34 8.18
CA LEU A 258 -4.57 8.13 6.83
C LEU A 258 -3.22 7.44 6.93
N ASP A 259 -3.13 6.22 6.42
CA ASP A 259 -1.88 5.51 6.22
C ASP A 259 -1.35 5.84 4.83
N VAL A 260 -0.38 6.75 4.76
CA VAL A 260 0.14 7.27 3.48
C VAL A 260 1.33 6.45 3.05
N HIS A 261 1.21 5.85 1.87
CA HIS A 261 2.15 4.94 1.24
C HIS A 261 2.47 5.36 -0.19
N ARG A 262 3.35 4.63 -0.83
CA ARG A 262 3.55 4.58 -2.28
C ARG A 262 3.51 3.14 -2.79
N ASP A 263 3.03 2.97 -4.03
CA ASP A 263 2.97 1.66 -4.70
C ASP A 263 4.37 1.22 -5.20
N ALA A 264 4.52 -0.06 -5.48
CA ALA A 264 5.72 -0.64 -6.10
C ALA A 264 5.31 -1.44 -7.35
N ILE A 265 5.40 -0.80 -8.52
CA ILE A 265 4.97 -1.39 -9.79
C ILE A 265 6.18 -1.56 -10.69
N GLU A 266 6.54 -2.80 -10.99
CA GLU A 266 7.68 -3.14 -11.83
C GLU A 266 7.28 -4.01 -13.01
N THR A 267 8.10 -3.97 -14.06
CA THR A 267 8.07 -4.95 -15.13
C THR A 267 8.87 -6.19 -14.75
N GLU A 268 8.66 -7.30 -15.44
CA GLU A 268 9.48 -8.51 -15.26
C GLU A 268 10.98 -8.25 -15.52
N SER A 269 11.31 -7.23 -16.30
CA SER A 269 12.70 -6.82 -16.59
C SER A 269 13.29 -5.85 -15.57
N GLY A 270 12.58 -5.53 -14.48
CA GLY A 270 13.05 -4.62 -13.41
C GLY A 270 12.92 -3.14 -13.76
N SER A 271 12.23 -2.75 -14.82
CA SER A 271 11.88 -1.33 -15.05
C SER A 271 10.75 -0.94 -14.10
N ARG A 272 10.83 0.26 -13.51
CA ARG A 272 9.80 0.77 -12.59
C ARG A 272 8.77 1.62 -13.34
N TYR A 273 7.49 1.42 -13.05
CA TYR A 273 6.45 2.31 -13.52
C TYR A 273 6.32 3.53 -12.60
N ALA A 274 6.21 4.71 -13.22
CA ALA A 274 5.79 5.93 -12.57
C ALA A 274 4.34 6.23 -12.98
N PRO A 275 3.34 5.99 -12.11
CA PRO A 275 1.99 6.47 -12.35
C PRO A 275 1.97 8.00 -12.36
N VAL A 276 1.64 8.64 -13.50
CA VAL A 276 1.68 10.09 -13.63
C VAL A 276 0.44 10.64 -14.33
N CYS A 277 0.11 11.90 -14.00
CA CYS A 277 -0.84 12.72 -14.72
C CYS A 277 -0.36 14.18 -14.73
N THR A 278 -1.03 15.04 -15.48
CA THR A 278 -0.74 16.48 -15.49
C THR A 278 -1.92 17.25 -14.90
N VAL A 279 -1.67 18.04 -13.87
CA VAL A 279 -2.64 18.92 -13.24
C VAL A 279 -2.07 20.34 -13.26
N ASP A 280 -2.84 21.32 -13.72
CA ASP A 280 -2.45 22.71 -13.82
C ASP A 280 -1.07 22.92 -14.51
N GLY A 281 -0.78 22.10 -15.54
CA GLY A 281 0.46 22.16 -16.30
C GLY A 281 1.69 21.57 -15.61
N ARG A 282 1.54 21.00 -14.42
CA ARG A 282 2.60 20.30 -13.65
C ARG A 282 2.35 18.79 -13.60
N GLN A 283 3.40 18.01 -13.72
CA GLN A 283 3.34 16.56 -13.53
C GLN A 283 3.14 16.22 -12.05
N ALA A 284 2.16 15.37 -11.77
CA ALA A 284 1.85 14.82 -10.46
C ALA A 284 1.87 13.29 -10.53
N ALA A 285 2.22 12.64 -9.44
CA ALA A 285 2.00 11.21 -9.30
C ALA A 285 0.49 10.91 -9.23
N GLN A 286 0.00 9.85 -9.93
CA GLN A 286 -1.39 9.41 -9.72
C GLN A 286 -1.53 8.71 -8.37
N VAL A 287 -2.65 8.94 -7.69
CA VAL A 287 -2.93 8.34 -6.38
C VAL A 287 -3.93 7.19 -6.48
N MET A 288 -3.93 6.29 -5.49
CA MET A 288 -4.91 5.20 -5.37
C MET A 288 -5.29 5.00 -3.90
N ILE A 289 -6.58 5.10 -3.60
CA ILE A 289 -7.10 4.72 -2.28
C ILE A 289 -7.25 3.20 -2.21
N ILE A 290 -6.78 2.60 -1.12
CA ILE A 290 -7.06 1.19 -0.79
C ILE A 290 -8.08 1.15 0.34
N CYS A 291 -9.25 0.58 0.05
CA CYS A 291 -10.32 0.36 1.02
C CYS A 291 -10.49 -1.13 1.29
N GLY A 292 -10.36 -1.50 2.55
CA GLY A 292 -10.52 -2.87 3.03
C GLY A 292 -11.97 -3.34 3.04
N CYS A 293 -12.16 -4.66 2.97
CA CYS A 293 -13.45 -5.30 3.08
C CYS A 293 -13.36 -6.53 3.99
N ASP A 294 -14.38 -6.74 4.81
CA ASP A 294 -14.54 -7.95 5.62
C ASP A 294 -14.85 -9.15 4.73
N ASN A 295 -14.15 -10.27 4.96
CA ASN A 295 -14.45 -11.54 4.28
C ASN A 295 -15.12 -12.59 5.18
N GLY A 296 -15.44 -12.20 6.43
CA GLY A 296 -16.08 -13.07 7.43
C GLY A 296 -15.17 -14.11 8.08
N THR A 297 -13.89 -14.19 7.67
CA THR A 297 -12.94 -15.20 8.14
C THR A 297 -11.61 -14.60 8.58
N THR A 298 -10.67 -14.46 7.65
CA THR A 298 -9.30 -13.98 7.91
C THR A 298 -9.18 -12.46 7.98
N VAL A 299 -10.01 -11.74 7.24
CA VAL A 299 -10.09 -10.27 7.33
C VAL A 299 -11.36 -9.91 8.06
N ARG A 300 -11.22 -9.43 9.30
CA ARG A 300 -12.34 -8.96 10.13
C ARG A 300 -12.32 -7.44 10.19
N LEU A 301 -13.17 -6.84 9.39
CA LEU A 301 -13.30 -5.39 9.25
C LEU A 301 -14.79 -4.99 9.24
N PRO A 302 -15.49 -5.09 10.37
CA PRO A 302 -16.95 -4.88 10.43
C PRO A 302 -17.37 -3.47 10.00
N GLY A 303 -16.50 -2.48 10.19
CA GLY A 303 -16.71 -1.08 9.79
C GLY A 303 -16.41 -0.77 8.31
N TRP A 304 -16.13 -1.75 7.46
CA TRP A 304 -15.69 -1.52 6.08
C TRP A 304 -16.65 -0.64 5.25
N ARG A 305 -17.97 -0.69 5.55
CA ARG A 305 -18.94 0.14 4.82
C ARG A 305 -18.73 1.63 5.08
N GLN A 306 -18.43 2.00 6.30
CA GLN A 306 -18.12 3.40 6.67
C GLN A 306 -16.85 3.87 5.94
N ASN A 307 -15.79 3.06 5.98
CA ASN A 307 -14.55 3.37 5.26
C ASN A 307 -14.79 3.48 3.74
N LEU A 308 -15.65 2.63 3.17
CA LEU A 308 -16.00 2.68 1.74
C LEU A 308 -16.75 3.97 1.36
N ARG A 309 -17.66 4.46 2.21
CA ARG A 309 -18.32 5.77 1.99
C ARG A 309 -17.30 6.90 1.95
N PHE A 310 -16.36 6.88 2.89
CA PHE A 310 -15.30 7.87 2.97
C PHE A 310 -14.36 7.77 1.76
N ALA A 311 -13.91 6.58 1.39
CA ALA A 311 -13.08 6.36 0.20
C ALA A 311 -13.76 6.90 -1.07
N ALA A 312 -15.06 6.61 -1.22
CA ALA A 312 -15.84 7.07 -2.37
C ALA A 312 -16.04 8.60 -2.42
N ALA A 313 -16.23 9.23 -1.26
CA ALA A 313 -16.35 10.69 -1.19
C ALA A 313 -15.04 11.37 -1.58
N TRP A 314 -13.91 10.84 -1.08
CA TRP A 314 -12.59 11.37 -1.39
C TRP A 314 -12.21 11.16 -2.86
N GLU A 315 -12.41 9.95 -3.39
CA GLU A 315 -12.20 9.63 -4.81
C GLU A 315 -12.98 10.58 -5.73
N ARG A 316 -14.28 10.73 -5.46
CA ARG A 316 -15.16 11.62 -6.23
C ARG A 316 -14.63 13.05 -6.23
N SER A 317 -14.29 13.57 -5.07
CA SER A 317 -13.80 14.94 -4.93
C SER A 317 -12.49 15.15 -5.70
N MET A 318 -11.54 14.21 -5.61
CA MET A 318 -10.28 14.30 -6.35
C MET A 318 -10.48 14.29 -7.86
N GLU A 319 -11.30 13.36 -8.38
CA GLU A 319 -11.53 13.26 -9.83
C GLU A 319 -12.38 14.41 -10.40
N GLU A 320 -13.30 14.96 -9.62
CA GLU A 320 -14.08 16.15 -10.01
C GLU A 320 -13.18 17.39 -10.07
N MET A 321 -12.23 17.55 -9.14
CA MET A 321 -11.30 18.66 -9.12
C MET A 321 -10.16 18.50 -10.14
N TYR A 322 -9.67 17.29 -10.32
CA TYR A 322 -8.46 16.97 -11.08
C TYR A 322 -8.67 15.72 -11.95
N PRO A 323 -9.38 15.82 -13.09
CA PRO A 323 -9.70 14.66 -13.93
C PRO A 323 -8.45 13.87 -14.36
N GLY A 324 -8.45 12.57 -14.09
CA GLY A 324 -7.35 11.66 -14.39
C GLY A 324 -6.24 11.63 -13.33
N PHE A 325 -6.44 12.27 -12.19
CA PHE A 325 -5.49 12.29 -11.07
C PHE A 325 -5.48 10.97 -10.30
N THR A 326 -6.64 10.32 -10.14
CA THR A 326 -6.72 9.07 -9.38
C THR A 326 -6.64 7.83 -10.27
N ARG A 327 -6.22 6.73 -9.69
CA ARG A 327 -6.50 5.36 -10.12
C ARG A 327 -7.75 4.90 -9.37
N PRO A 328 -8.54 3.95 -9.92
CA PRO A 328 -9.73 3.45 -9.23
C PRO A 328 -9.45 3.04 -7.80
N VAL A 329 -10.33 3.40 -6.87
CA VAL A 329 -10.25 2.89 -5.48
C VAL A 329 -10.12 1.37 -5.52
N LEU A 330 -9.09 0.81 -4.92
CA LEU A 330 -8.93 -0.63 -4.78
C LEU A 330 -9.74 -1.13 -3.59
N PHE A 331 -10.93 -1.68 -3.85
CA PHE A 331 -11.77 -2.30 -2.84
C PHE A 331 -11.52 -3.81 -2.79
N SER A 332 -10.88 -4.28 -1.70
CA SER A 332 -10.42 -5.67 -1.62
C SER A 332 -10.38 -6.20 -0.18
N TYR A 333 -10.19 -7.50 -0.01
CA TYR A 333 -10.02 -8.12 1.31
C TYR A 333 -8.64 -7.79 1.89
N ARG A 334 -8.52 -6.62 2.49
CA ARG A 334 -7.31 -6.08 3.14
C ARG A 334 -7.69 -5.57 4.53
N PHE A 335 -6.78 -5.69 5.49
CA PHE A 335 -7.00 -5.21 6.86
C PHE A 335 -6.40 -3.82 7.09
N TYR A 336 -5.09 -3.69 6.93
CA TYR A 336 -4.33 -2.44 6.98
C TYR A 336 -4.74 -1.50 8.12
N ASN A 337 -5.00 -2.04 9.33
CA ASN A 337 -5.45 -1.29 10.50
C ASN A 337 -6.70 -0.41 10.28
N GLN A 338 -7.49 -0.67 9.21
CA GLN A 338 -8.66 0.15 8.87
C GLN A 338 -9.88 -0.06 9.79
N ASP A 339 -9.74 -0.86 10.83
CA ASP A 339 -10.71 -1.03 11.90
C ASP A 339 -10.58 0.03 13.02
N LEU A 340 -9.53 0.85 12.99
CA LEU A 340 -9.21 1.78 14.09
C LEU A 340 -10.19 2.94 14.19
N THR A 341 -10.69 3.45 13.05
CA THR A 341 -11.78 4.44 12.99
C THR A 341 -12.71 4.16 11.83
N THR A 342 -13.86 4.86 11.77
CA THR A 342 -14.77 4.81 10.62
C THR A 342 -14.29 5.63 9.41
N GLY A 343 -13.13 6.26 9.52
CA GLY A 343 -12.43 7.02 8.49
C GLY A 343 -10.98 6.58 8.33
N SER A 344 -10.66 5.29 8.58
CA SER A 344 -9.30 4.76 8.37
C SER A 344 -9.14 4.25 6.94
N LEU A 345 -8.20 4.82 6.20
CA LEU A 345 -7.86 4.43 4.82
C LEU A 345 -6.34 4.41 4.62
N LEU A 346 -5.93 3.63 3.61
CA LEU A 346 -4.58 3.69 3.05
C LEU A 346 -4.65 4.39 1.69
N ILE A 347 -3.68 5.26 1.41
CA ILE A 347 -3.53 5.90 0.11
C ILE A 347 -2.11 5.67 -0.43
N GLU A 348 -2.04 5.17 -1.66
CA GLU A 348 -0.83 5.08 -2.45
C GLU A 348 -0.63 6.39 -3.20
N ILE A 349 0.41 7.14 -2.90
CA ILE A 349 0.76 8.36 -3.64
C ILE A 349 1.83 8.00 -4.66
N GLY A 350 1.41 7.72 -5.88
CA GLY A 350 2.27 7.25 -6.96
C GLY A 350 2.89 5.88 -6.70
N GLY A 351 4.14 5.72 -7.10
CA GLY A 351 4.94 4.52 -6.91
C GLY A 351 6.43 4.85 -6.85
N HIS A 352 7.26 3.87 -6.54
CA HIS A 352 8.72 4.03 -6.43
C HIS A 352 9.42 4.41 -7.76
N GLY A 353 8.69 4.47 -8.87
CA GLY A 353 9.14 5.04 -10.14
C GLY A 353 8.95 6.56 -10.23
N ASN A 354 8.09 7.16 -9.41
CA ASN A 354 7.90 8.60 -9.36
C ASN A 354 9.10 9.31 -8.72
N ASN A 355 9.35 10.58 -9.09
CA ASN A 355 10.25 11.41 -8.30
C ASN A 355 9.53 12.05 -7.11
N LEU A 356 10.31 12.50 -6.13
CA LEU A 356 9.75 13.06 -4.90
C LEU A 356 8.86 14.29 -5.17
N ASN A 357 9.23 15.15 -6.12
CA ASN A 357 8.45 16.36 -6.40
C ASN A 357 7.07 16.05 -7.02
N GLU A 358 6.97 14.98 -7.84
CA GLU A 358 5.67 14.48 -8.33
C GLU A 358 4.80 13.99 -7.18
N ALA A 359 5.39 13.33 -6.19
CA ALA A 359 4.68 12.82 -5.02
C ALA A 359 4.28 13.92 -4.03
N LEU A 360 5.15 14.89 -3.77
CA LEU A 360 4.83 16.06 -2.93
C LEU A 360 3.65 16.84 -3.51
N TYR A 361 3.68 17.11 -4.82
CA TYR A 361 2.55 17.78 -5.48
C TYR A 361 1.27 16.95 -5.43
N ALA A 362 1.37 15.64 -5.66
CA ALA A 362 0.23 14.74 -5.53
C ALA A 362 -0.33 14.71 -4.10
N GLY A 363 0.52 14.73 -3.08
CA GLY A 363 0.10 14.84 -1.67
C GLY A 363 -0.72 16.10 -1.40
N GLN A 364 -0.31 17.26 -1.95
CA GLN A 364 -1.07 18.50 -1.85
C GLN A 364 -2.43 18.41 -2.55
N LEU A 365 -2.48 17.87 -3.77
CA LEU A 365 -3.73 17.71 -4.52
C LEU A 365 -4.69 16.74 -3.82
N ALA A 366 -4.19 15.61 -3.31
CA ALA A 366 -4.98 14.64 -2.56
C ALA A 366 -5.56 15.26 -1.29
N ALA A 367 -4.78 16.06 -0.56
CA ALA A 367 -5.24 16.75 0.64
C ALA A 367 -6.30 17.83 0.33
N LYS A 368 -6.14 18.59 -0.76
CA LYS A 368 -7.17 19.55 -1.22
C LYS A 368 -8.48 18.82 -1.58
N GLY A 369 -8.40 17.69 -2.30
CA GLY A 369 -9.56 16.85 -2.59
C GLY A 369 -10.20 16.28 -1.32
N LEU A 370 -9.38 15.91 -0.32
CA LEU A 370 -9.88 15.44 0.96
C LEU A 370 -10.59 16.57 1.73
N ALA A 371 -9.99 17.75 1.81
CA ALA A 371 -10.61 18.90 2.47
C ALA A 371 -11.97 19.24 1.85
N ALA A 372 -12.07 19.24 0.52
CA ALA A 372 -13.33 19.45 -0.18
C ALA A 372 -14.37 18.37 0.14
N ALA A 373 -13.97 17.08 0.20
CA ALA A 373 -14.85 15.99 0.58
C ALA A 373 -15.35 16.08 2.02
N LEU A 374 -14.51 16.54 2.95
CA LEU A 374 -14.82 16.61 4.37
C LEU A 374 -15.65 17.85 4.74
N LEU A 375 -15.43 18.98 4.07
CA LEU A 375 -16.09 20.26 4.36
C LEU A 375 -17.26 20.57 3.42
N GLY A 376 -17.31 19.95 2.22
CA GLY A 376 -18.36 20.19 1.22
C GLY A 376 -19.62 19.35 1.38
N GLY A 377 -19.66 18.47 2.35
CA GLY A 377 -20.77 17.54 2.63
C GLY A 377 -21.81 18.04 3.62
N ALA A 378 -21.88 19.35 3.88
CA ALA A 378 -22.90 19.97 4.73
C ALA A 378 -24.10 20.47 3.93
#